data_093728aafd6c37630b2b0104b880746e
#
_entry.id   093728aafd6c37630b2b0104b880746e
#
_cell.length_a   1.000
_cell.length_b   1.000
_cell.length_c   1.000
_cell.angle_alpha   90.00
_cell.angle_beta   90.00
_cell.angle_gamma   90.00
#
_symmetry.space_group_name_H-M   'P 1'
#
loop_
_entity.id
_entity.type
_entity.pdbx_description
1 polymer ?
#
loop_
_entity_poly.entity_id
_entity_poly.type
_entity_poly.pdbx_seq_one_letter_code
_entity_poly.pdbx_strand_id
1 'polypeptide(L)'
;MTEPTAPDPATALCDRFGDLVAADPETRRYYSNDVFWQPGILPAAVAFPQTAEQAAEIIGAATALGLAIVPRGGGMSYTKGYLPDRAGAVVVDARKLNRIVEVNTDDLYITVEAGCTWAQVNDALDGTGLRSGYWGPLSGVNATVGGALSQNSAFFGSALNATVAEAVLGVTVVTADGELLTTGSGGRSNARPFTREGGPDLTGLFVGDNGALGFKLSATLRLLPRPTSVGYLSFGFASLHDMAGVQVALGRERLIAEGFGIDRTKAQHSASVNRISDGLKTLGNVARAGKSMLGGIKDAVGVAAGGAAFLQKHAYSLHLVIEARNDAELATSMTRARVLCAAKGTELPDTVPRVMRSKPFSPVRGMLGRDGERWVPIHAIFPMGSWASVVEANEAFFERQRGVMEQHGIVYSVMTMTVGAEFFIEPAFYWPDALTDLHVQSVGADVTAPWRDRPENPAVRDAVARLRAQTQDLYISLGGVNWQVARDYPFRSVLSPATLALLEALKNHLDPRGLMNPGSLGLASSGAAPTR
;
A
#
# COMPACT_ATOMS: atom_id res chain seq x y z
N MET A 1 -0.93 -28.27 -48.80
CA MET A 1 -1.42 -26.98 -48.29
C MET A 1 -1.35 -27.08 -46.77
N THR A 2 -0.34 -26.47 -46.15
CA THR A 2 -0.26 -26.33 -44.68
C THR A 2 -1.39 -25.41 -44.28
N GLU A 3 -2.31 -25.86 -43.41
CA GLU A 3 -3.30 -25.01 -42.79
C GLU A 3 -2.58 -23.79 -42.17
N PRO A 4 -3.08 -22.57 -42.35
CA PRO A 4 -2.50 -21.40 -41.68
C PRO A 4 -2.57 -21.66 -40.18
N THR A 5 -1.42 -21.74 -39.53
CA THR A 5 -1.34 -21.78 -38.07
C THR A 5 -2.08 -20.56 -37.51
N ALA A 6 -3.01 -20.77 -36.58
CA ALA A 6 -3.71 -19.69 -35.93
C ALA A 6 -2.66 -18.68 -35.37
N PRO A 7 -2.89 -17.35 -35.49
CA PRO A 7 -1.96 -16.35 -34.97
C PRO A 7 -1.76 -16.55 -33.48
N ASP A 8 -0.55 -16.25 -33.00
CA ASP A 8 -0.27 -16.24 -31.56
C ASP A 8 -1.28 -15.36 -30.83
N PRO A 9 -1.87 -15.81 -29.70
CA PRO A 9 -2.91 -15.08 -28.99
C PRO A 9 -2.54 -13.63 -28.63
N ALA A 10 -1.27 -13.36 -28.30
CA ALA A 10 -0.81 -12.01 -27.99
C ALA A 10 -0.78 -11.13 -29.26
N THR A 11 -0.35 -11.69 -30.39
CA THR A 11 -0.37 -11.02 -31.70
C THR A 11 -1.80 -10.67 -32.09
N ALA A 12 -2.73 -11.63 -31.97
CA ALA A 12 -4.15 -11.40 -32.28
C ALA A 12 -4.76 -10.27 -31.39
N LEU A 13 -4.34 -10.18 -30.13
CA LEU A 13 -4.77 -9.11 -29.24
C LEU A 13 -4.19 -7.74 -29.67
N CYS A 14 -2.89 -7.68 -30.01
CA CYS A 14 -2.26 -6.46 -30.53
C CYS A 14 -2.91 -5.99 -31.83
N ASP A 15 -3.16 -6.90 -32.78
CA ASP A 15 -3.80 -6.57 -34.06
C ASP A 15 -5.22 -6.00 -33.87
N ARG A 16 -5.95 -6.52 -32.89
CA ARG A 16 -7.32 -6.06 -32.60
C ARG A 16 -7.37 -4.70 -31.93
N PHE A 17 -6.45 -4.42 -30.99
CA PHE A 17 -6.54 -3.24 -30.13
C PHE A 17 -5.47 -2.16 -30.41
N GLY A 18 -4.53 -2.43 -31.33
CA GLY A 18 -3.54 -1.45 -31.78
C GLY A 18 -2.76 -0.84 -30.63
N ASP A 19 -2.68 0.48 -30.60
CA ASP A 19 -1.90 1.25 -29.60
C ASP A 19 -2.33 1.06 -28.13
N LEU A 20 -3.45 0.40 -27.89
CA LEU A 20 -3.89 0.06 -26.54
C LEU A 20 -3.17 -1.17 -25.97
N VAL A 21 -2.46 -1.95 -26.80
CA VAL A 21 -1.78 -3.19 -26.37
C VAL A 21 -0.36 -3.20 -26.93
N ALA A 22 0.63 -3.27 -26.05
CA ALA A 22 2.04 -3.32 -26.40
C ALA A 22 2.64 -4.70 -26.08
N ALA A 23 3.46 -5.23 -27.01
CA ALA A 23 4.18 -6.50 -26.84
C ALA A 23 5.69 -6.35 -27.06
N ASP A 24 6.21 -5.13 -27.11
CA ASP A 24 7.64 -4.87 -27.26
C ASP A 24 8.45 -5.35 -26.04
N PRO A 25 9.71 -5.76 -26.24
CA PRO A 25 10.52 -6.34 -25.17
C PRO A 25 10.80 -5.41 -23.98
N GLU A 26 10.89 -4.09 -24.20
CA GLU A 26 11.19 -3.11 -23.15
C GLU A 26 9.99 -2.97 -22.22
N THR A 27 8.80 -2.74 -22.77
CA THR A 27 7.55 -2.69 -22.02
C THR A 27 7.34 -3.97 -21.21
N ARG A 28 7.43 -5.14 -21.85
CA ARG A 28 7.24 -6.43 -21.18
C ARG A 28 8.22 -6.64 -20.01
N ARG A 29 9.48 -6.24 -20.16
CA ARG A 29 10.49 -6.33 -19.11
C ARG A 29 10.15 -5.43 -17.92
N TYR A 30 9.75 -4.17 -18.16
CA TYR A 30 9.34 -3.25 -17.09
C TYR A 30 8.17 -3.81 -16.27
N TYR A 31 7.21 -4.48 -16.92
CA TYR A 31 6.03 -5.05 -16.26
C TYR A 31 6.25 -6.45 -15.66
N SER A 32 7.47 -6.98 -15.70
CA SER A 32 7.82 -8.31 -15.15
C SER A 32 8.39 -8.28 -13.73
N ASN A 33 8.50 -7.09 -13.10
CA ASN A 33 9.10 -6.93 -11.77
C ASN A 33 8.17 -6.16 -10.85
N ASP A 34 8.18 -6.48 -9.56
CA ASP A 34 7.66 -5.61 -8.50
C ASP A 34 8.81 -5.01 -7.68
N VAL A 35 8.48 -4.36 -6.56
CA VAL A 35 9.49 -3.71 -5.70
C VAL A 35 10.55 -4.69 -5.19
N PHE A 36 10.18 -5.95 -4.99
CA PHE A 36 11.09 -7.00 -4.49
C PHE A 36 11.31 -8.13 -5.47
N TRP A 37 10.25 -8.70 -6.03
CA TRP A 37 10.30 -9.93 -6.81
C TRP A 37 10.68 -9.71 -8.27
N GLN A 38 11.54 -10.57 -8.79
CA GLN A 38 12.04 -10.61 -10.17
C GLN A 38 11.96 -12.05 -10.71
N PRO A 39 10.75 -12.58 -10.98
CA PRO A 39 10.58 -13.98 -11.35
C PRO A 39 11.08 -14.33 -12.77
N GLY A 40 11.46 -13.32 -13.58
CA GLY A 40 11.94 -13.53 -14.95
C GLY A 40 10.87 -13.91 -15.97
N ILE A 41 9.60 -13.97 -15.57
CA ILE A 41 8.48 -14.28 -16.48
C ILE A 41 8.01 -12.97 -17.13
N LEU A 42 8.12 -12.89 -18.45
CA LEU A 42 7.60 -11.75 -19.21
C LEU A 42 6.11 -11.95 -19.50
N PRO A 43 5.27 -10.90 -19.37
CA PRO A 43 3.90 -10.97 -19.89
C PRO A 43 3.90 -11.16 -21.40
N ALA A 44 2.85 -11.76 -21.95
CA ALA A 44 2.65 -11.87 -23.39
C ALA A 44 2.47 -10.49 -24.03
N ALA A 45 1.70 -9.63 -23.36
CA ALA A 45 1.47 -8.24 -23.73
C ALA A 45 1.11 -7.39 -22.50
N VAL A 46 1.09 -6.08 -22.68
CA VAL A 46 0.63 -5.10 -21.70
C VAL A 46 -0.46 -4.24 -22.33
N ALA A 47 -1.61 -4.13 -21.67
CA ALA A 47 -2.74 -3.35 -22.15
C ALA A 47 -2.92 -2.07 -21.34
N PHE A 48 -3.30 -0.98 -22.01
CA PHE A 48 -3.44 0.37 -21.45
C PHE A 48 -4.83 0.95 -21.75
N PRO A 49 -5.93 0.37 -21.23
CA PRO A 49 -7.26 0.87 -21.45
C PRO A 49 -7.41 2.31 -20.94
N GLN A 50 -8.17 3.13 -21.67
CA GLN A 50 -8.44 4.54 -21.34
C GLN A 50 -9.91 4.76 -20.94
N THR A 51 -10.78 3.78 -21.20
CA THR A 51 -12.19 3.79 -20.80
C THR A 51 -12.61 2.44 -20.23
N ALA A 52 -13.73 2.42 -19.53
CA ALA A 52 -14.31 1.22 -18.98
C ALA A 52 -14.65 0.18 -20.04
N GLU A 53 -15.18 0.64 -21.18
CA GLU A 53 -15.56 -0.19 -22.31
C GLU A 53 -14.33 -0.85 -22.94
N GLN A 54 -13.25 -0.08 -23.15
CA GLN A 54 -11.98 -0.65 -23.65
C GLN A 54 -11.41 -1.68 -22.69
N ALA A 55 -11.47 -1.47 -21.37
CA ALA A 55 -11.01 -2.44 -20.39
C ALA A 55 -11.84 -3.73 -20.47
N ALA A 56 -13.15 -3.63 -20.55
CA ALA A 56 -14.06 -4.75 -20.66
C ALA A 56 -13.82 -5.56 -21.94
N GLU A 57 -13.69 -4.87 -23.10
CA GLU A 57 -13.43 -5.50 -24.39
C GLU A 57 -12.05 -6.20 -24.43
N ILE A 58 -11.00 -5.56 -23.91
CA ILE A 58 -9.64 -6.13 -23.88
C ILE A 58 -9.62 -7.38 -22.98
N ILE A 59 -10.20 -7.29 -21.77
CA ILE A 59 -10.24 -8.40 -20.81
C ILE A 59 -11.03 -9.57 -21.40
N GLY A 60 -12.23 -9.34 -21.92
CA GLY A 60 -13.06 -10.37 -22.55
C GLY A 60 -12.37 -11.02 -23.74
N ALA A 61 -11.72 -10.24 -24.60
CA ALA A 61 -10.99 -10.76 -25.75
C ALA A 61 -9.75 -11.57 -25.33
N ALA A 62 -8.96 -11.07 -24.39
CA ALA A 62 -7.76 -11.75 -23.89
C ALA A 62 -8.12 -13.09 -23.23
N THR A 63 -9.12 -13.10 -22.37
CA THR A 63 -9.57 -14.34 -21.74
C THR A 63 -10.19 -15.29 -22.76
N ALA A 64 -10.95 -14.82 -23.77
CA ALA A 64 -11.46 -15.66 -24.86
C ALA A 64 -10.33 -16.39 -25.59
N LEU A 65 -9.18 -15.72 -25.77
CA LEU A 65 -7.97 -16.30 -26.36
C LEU A 65 -7.17 -17.18 -25.37
N GLY A 66 -7.62 -17.37 -24.13
CA GLY A 66 -6.94 -18.16 -23.10
C GLY A 66 -5.79 -17.44 -22.40
N LEU A 67 -5.65 -16.14 -22.61
CA LEU A 67 -4.64 -15.32 -21.92
C LEU A 67 -5.11 -14.96 -20.52
N ALA A 68 -4.21 -15.07 -19.53
CA ALA A 68 -4.49 -14.67 -18.17
C ALA A 68 -4.43 -13.14 -18.03
N ILE A 69 -5.23 -12.57 -17.15
CA ILE A 69 -5.26 -11.15 -16.84
C ILE A 69 -4.52 -10.89 -15.53
N VAL A 70 -3.59 -9.95 -15.53
CA VAL A 70 -2.87 -9.48 -14.35
C VAL A 70 -3.13 -7.99 -14.16
N PRO A 71 -3.97 -7.58 -13.20
CA PRO A 71 -4.24 -6.17 -12.93
C PRO A 71 -3.01 -5.45 -12.38
N ARG A 72 -2.75 -4.21 -12.83
CA ARG A 72 -1.71 -3.35 -12.28
C ARG A 72 -2.22 -1.91 -12.14
N GLY A 73 -1.94 -1.30 -10.98
CA GLY A 73 -2.08 0.14 -10.74
C GLY A 73 -0.71 0.83 -10.74
N GLY A 74 -0.40 1.58 -9.69
CA GLY A 74 0.86 2.34 -9.57
C GLY A 74 2.15 1.51 -9.41
N GLY A 75 2.06 0.17 -9.26
CA GLY A 75 3.24 -0.69 -9.15
C GLY A 75 3.99 -0.59 -7.81
N MET A 76 3.31 -0.21 -6.73
CA MET A 76 3.93 0.08 -5.43
C MET A 76 3.95 -1.11 -4.46
N SER A 77 3.44 -2.26 -4.85
CA SER A 77 3.41 -3.47 -4.03
C SER A 77 4.67 -4.34 -4.22
N TYR A 78 4.91 -5.23 -3.25
CA TYR A 78 6.04 -6.17 -3.17
C TYR A 78 5.56 -7.61 -2.93
N THR A 79 4.32 -7.91 -3.27
CA THR A 79 3.61 -9.16 -2.92
C THR A 79 3.33 -10.07 -4.12
N LYS A 80 4.05 -9.89 -5.23
CA LYS A 80 3.83 -10.57 -6.52
C LYS A 80 2.45 -10.31 -7.14
N GLY A 81 1.67 -9.39 -6.60
CA GLY A 81 0.26 -9.21 -6.89
C GLY A 81 -0.05 -8.81 -8.33
N TYR A 82 0.86 -8.09 -8.98
CA TYR A 82 0.74 -7.61 -10.35
C TYR A 82 1.83 -8.18 -11.28
N LEU A 83 2.47 -9.29 -10.90
CA LEU A 83 3.43 -9.97 -11.75
C LEU A 83 2.74 -11.08 -12.57
N PRO A 84 3.17 -11.35 -13.81
CA PRO A 84 2.73 -12.53 -14.51
C PRO A 84 3.21 -13.80 -13.77
N ASP A 85 2.34 -14.81 -13.68
CA ASP A 85 2.68 -16.13 -13.14
C ASP A 85 3.01 -17.13 -14.25
N ARG A 86 2.73 -16.75 -15.50
CA ARG A 86 2.93 -17.54 -16.72
C ARG A 86 3.18 -16.64 -17.94
N ALA A 87 3.80 -17.20 -18.98
CA ALA A 87 4.11 -16.47 -20.21
C ALA A 87 2.86 -15.99 -20.98
N GLY A 88 1.74 -16.72 -20.90
CA GLY A 88 0.46 -16.35 -21.51
C GLY A 88 -0.37 -15.39 -20.66
N ALA A 89 0.24 -14.41 -20.00
CA ALA A 89 -0.45 -13.40 -19.21
C ALA A 89 -0.40 -12.03 -19.89
N VAL A 90 -1.51 -11.28 -19.83
CA VAL A 90 -1.60 -9.87 -20.20
C VAL A 90 -1.66 -9.03 -18.94
N VAL A 91 -0.73 -8.11 -18.78
CA VAL A 91 -0.82 -7.11 -17.70
C VAL A 91 -1.74 -5.98 -18.15
N VAL A 92 -2.78 -5.68 -17.39
CA VAL A 92 -3.71 -4.58 -17.68
C VAL A 92 -3.43 -3.44 -16.72
N ASP A 93 -2.88 -2.34 -17.26
CA ASP A 93 -2.50 -1.16 -16.50
C ASP A 93 -3.66 -0.18 -16.37
N ALA A 94 -4.17 0.00 -15.16
CA ALA A 94 -5.31 0.85 -14.88
C ALA A 94 -4.98 2.36 -14.87
N ARG A 95 -3.71 2.79 -14.93
CA ARG A 95 -3.30 4.18 -14.67
C ARG A 95 -3.88 5.21 -15.64
N LYS A 96 -4.36 4.80 -16.82
CA LYS A 96 -5.06 5.69 -17.75
C LYS A 96 -6.56 5.81 -17.47
N LEU A 97 -7.11 4.97 -16.60
CA LEU A 97 -8.45 5.09 -16.04
C LEU A 97 -8.36 5.99 -14.80
N ASN A 98 -8.22 7.30 -15.00
CA ASN A 98 -7.82 8.23 -13.93
C ASN A 98 -8.71 9.49 -13.82
N ARG A 99 -9.97 9.38 -14.24
CA ARG A 99 -10.94 10.47 -14.11
C ARG A 99 -11.54 10.52 -12.72
N ILE A 100 -11.72 11.75 -12.20
CA ILE A 100 -12.66 12.02 -11.11
C ILE A 100 -14.04 12.05 -11.73
N VAL A 101 -14.88 11.07 -11.42
CA VAL A 101 -16.19 10.88 -12.05
C VAL A 101 -17.22 11.82 -11.44
N GLU A 102 -17.26 11.89 -10.10
CA GLU A 102 -18.20 12.73 -9.35
C GLU A 102 -17.62 13.09 -7.98
N VAL A 103 -17.77 14.35 -7.58
CA VAL A 103 -17.60 14.80 -6.19
C VAL A 103 -18.95 15.28 -5.70
N ASN A 104 -19.57 14.53 -4.78
CA ASN A 104 -20.86 14.87 -4.22
C ASN A 104 -20.69 15.31 -2.76
N THR A 105 -20.72 16.62 -2.56
CA THR A 105 -20.54 17.25 -1.23
C THR A 105 -21.78 17.16 -0.35
N ASP A 106 -22.96 17.00 -0.95
CA ASP A 106 -24.23 16.93 -0.22
C ASP A 106 -24.44 15.52 0.35
N ASP A 107 -24.15 14.48 -0.45
CA ASP A 107 -24.30 13.08 -0.06
C ASP A 107 -22.98 12.48 0.50
N LEU A 108 -21.89 13.28 0.60
CA LEU A 108 -20.60 12.96 1.18
C LEU A 108 -19.92 11.73 0.56
N TYR A 109 -19.80 11.70 -0.77
CA TYR A 109 -19.01 10.71 -1.49
C TYR A 109 -18.23 11.28 -2.66
N ILE A 110 -17.21 10.57 -3.10
CA ILE A 110 -16.48 10.80 -4.34
C ILE A 110 -16.43 9.49 -5.14
N THR A 111 -16.74 9.55 -6.43
CA THR A 111 -16.55 8.42 -7.35
C THR A 111 -15.37 8.71 -8.26
N VAL A 112 -14.43 7.78 -8.33
CA VAL A 112 -13.19 7.91 -9.09
C VAL A 112 -12.90 6.65 -9.88
N GLU A 113 -12.22 6.77 -11.01
CA GLU A 113 -11.68 5.63 -11.73
C GLU A 113 -10.52 5.00 -10.95
N ALA A 114 -10.32 3.69 -11.12
CA ALA A 114 -9.39 2.88 -10.32
C ALA A 114 -7.91 3.27 -10.46
N GLY A 115 -7.55 3.92 -11.57
CA GLY A 115 -6.22 4.45 -11.84
C GLY A 115 -5.95 5.83 -11.26
N CYS A 116 -6.94 6.51 -10.67
CA CYS A 116 -6.71 7.75 -9.93
C CYS A 116 -5.71 7.51 -8.79
N THR A 117 -4.70 8.36 -8.68
CA THR A 117 -3.79 8.35 -7.54
C THR A 117 -4.45 9.01 -6.32
N TRP A 118 -3.98 8.68 -5.11
CA TRP A 118 -4.46 9.32 -3.90
C TRP A 118 -4.14 10.82 -3.86
N ALA A 119 -3.06 11.25 -4.50
CA ALA A 119 -2.77 12.67 -4.69
C ALA A 119 -3.86 13.35 -5.52
N GLN A 120 -4.26 12.78 -6.67
CA GLN A 120 -5.35 13.32 -7.50
C GLN A 120 -6.69 13.37 -6.74
N VAL A 121 -7.01 12.33 -5.94
CA VAL A 121 -8.23 12.35 -5.11
C VAL A 121 -8.18 13.46 -4.07
N ASN A 122 -7.03 13.66 -3.41
CA ASN A 122 -6.88 14.72 -2.42
C ASN A 122 -6.95 16.11 -3.05
N ASP A 123 -6.34 16.29 -4.23
CA ASP A 123 -6.38 17.55 -4.99
C ASP A 123 -7.81 17.87 -5.45
N ALA A 124 -8.58 16.86 -5.91
CA ALA A 124 -9.98 17.05 -6.32
C ALA A 124 -10.90 17.46 -5.15
N LEU A 125 -10.51 17.13 -3.92
CA LEU A 125 -11.24 17.49 -2.70
C LEU A 125 -10.71 18.78 -2.04
N ASP A 126 -9.71 19.44 -2.67
CA ASP A 126 -9.20 20.69 -2.12
C ASP A 126 -10.26 21.79 -2.19
N GLY A 127 -10.36 22.61 -1.14
CA GLY A 127 -11.38 23.65 -1.04
C GLY A 127 -12.80 23.18 -0.70
N THR A 128 -13.10 21.86 -0.72
CA THR A 128 -14.43 21.33 -0.36
C THR A 128 -14.66 21.24 1.16
N GLY A 129 -13.60 21.28 1.96
CA GLY A 129 -13.67 21.00 3.39
C GLY A 129 -13.85 19.51 3.72
N LEU A 130 -13.77 18.61 2.73
CA LEU A 130 -13.98 17.17 2.86
C LEU A 130 -12.71 16.37 2.55
N ARG A 131 -12.67 15.12 3.01
CA ARG A 131 -11.69 14.09 2.65
C ARG A 131 -12.25 12.69 2.90
N SER A 132 -11.61 11.66 2.35
CA SER A 132 -11.88 10.27 2.76
C SER A 132 -11.34 9.98 4.16
N GLY A 133 -11.92 9.04 4.89
CA GLY A 133 -11.46 8.65 6.22
C GLY A 133 -10.04 8.08 6.20
N TYR A 134 -9.82 7.00 5.45
CA TYR A 134 -8.49 6.66 4.93
C TYR A 134 -8.26 7.52 3.68
N TRP A 135 -7.18 8.27 3.64
CA TRP A 135 -6.96 9.23 2.56
C TRP A 135 -5.63 9.05 1.81
N GLY A 136 -4.99 7.87 1.94
CA GLY A 136 -3.92 7.38 1.09
C GLY A 136 -2.70 6.83 1.84
N PRO A 137 -1.84 6.07 1.14
CA PRO A 137 -0.53 5.62 1.64
C PRO A 137 0.53 6.71 1.44
N LEU A 138 1.72 6.53 2.03
CA LEU A 138 2.88 7.40 1.78
C LEU A 138 3.21 7.53 0.29
N SER A 139 3.03 6.44 -0.47
CA SER A 139 3.24 6.38 -1.92
C SER A 139 2.10 6.98 -2.76
N GLY A 140 1.20 7.75 -2.17
CA GLY A 140 -0.03 8.23 -2.80
C GLY A 140 0.13 9.06 -4.07
N VAL A 141 1.34 9.54 -4.38
CA VAL A 141 1.66 10.17 -5.67
C VAL A 141 1.63 9.15 -6.82
N ASN A 142 1.91 7.86 -6.55
CA ASN A 142 1.92 6.77 -7.52
C ASN A 142 0.84 5.71 -7.22
N ALA A 143 0.54 5.46 -5.94
CA ALA A 143 -0.44 4.48 -5.53
C ALA A 143 -1.84 4.89 -5.97
N THR A 144 -2.53 3.98 -6.68
CA THR A 144 -3.87 4.21 -7.22
C THR A 144 -4.95 3.71 -6.28
N VAL A 145 -6.17 4.23 -6.42
CA VAL A 145 -7.33 3.81 -5.63
C VAL A 145 -7.63 2.32 -5.84
N GLY A 146 -7.65 1.84 -7.09
CA GLY A 146 -7.87 0.42 -7.39
C GLY A 146 -6.78 -0.49 -6.81
N GLY A 147 -5.50 -0.04 -6.84
CA GLY A 147 -4.40 -0.76 -6.22
C GLY A 147 -4.51 -0.82 -4.69
N ALA A 148 -4.89 0.29 -4.05
CA ALA A 148 -5.10 0.34 -2.61
C ALA A 148 -6.25 -0.57 -2.16
N LEU A 149 -7.37 -0.61 -2.89
CA LEU A 149 -8.48 -1.53 -2.63
C LEU A 149 -8.06 -2.99 -2.80
N SER A 150 -7.32 -3.30 -3.88
CA SER A 150 -6.85 -4.66 -4.18
C SER A 150 -5.88 -5.19 -3.12
N GLN A 151 -5.15 -4.31 -2.43
CA GLN A 151 -4.17 -4.63 -1.40
C GLN A 151 -4.66 -4.29 0.02
N ASN A 152 -5.88 -3.80 0.18
CA ASN A 152 -6.44 -3.33 1.45
C ASN A 152 -5.48 -2.41 2.23
N SER A 153 -5.10 -1.31 1.61
CA SER A 153 -4.05 -0.40 2.08
C SER A 153 -4.43 0.38 3.35
N ALA A 154 -3.42 0.71 4.16
CA ALA A 154 -3.54 1.55 5.36
C ALA A 154 -2.37 2.55 5.41
N PHE A 155 -2.59 3.74 5.92
CA PHE A 155 -1.61 4.69 6.47
C PHE A 155 -2.28 5.97 6.99
N PHE A 156 -2.48 6.98 6.13
CA PHE A 156 -3.06 8.27 6.54
C PHE A 156 -4.52 8.12 6.95
N GLY A 157 -4.84 8.56 8.16
CA GLY A 157 -6.17 8.46 8.76
C GLY A 157 -6.50 7.10 9.36
N SER A 158 -5.62 6.10 9.23
CA SER A 158 -5.93 4.71 9.56
C SER A 158 -6.08 4.43 11.05
N ALA A 159 -5.48 5.21 11.93
CA ALA A 159 -5.64 4.95 13.36
C ALA A 159 -7.09 5.16 13.85
N LEU A 160 -7.84 6.07 13.21
CA LEU A 160 -9.27 6.28 13.48
C LEU A 160 -10.18 5.50 12.52
N ASN A 161 -9.80 5.39 11.25
CA ASN A 161 -10.69 4.95 10.16
C ASN A 161 -10.24 3.62 9.54
N ALA A 162 -9.34 2.88 10.19
CA ALA A 162 -8.81 1.59 9.74
C ALA A 162 -8.24 1.63 8.30
N THR A 163 -8.54 0.64 7.45
CA THR A 163 -8.01 0.52 6.09
C THR A 163 -8.92 1.20 5.05
N VAL A 164 -8.51 1.16 3.79
CA VAL A 164 -9.35 1.61 2.66
C VAL A 164 -10.68 0.87 2.57
N ALA A 165 -10.77 -0.35 3.13
CA ALA A 165 -12.00 -1.15 3.20
C ALA A 165 -13.16 -0.39 3.86
N GLU A 166 -12.86 0.41 4.91
CA GLU A 166 -13.88 1.17 5.64
C GLU A 166 -14.30 2.46 4.89
N ALA A 167 -13.48 2.91 3.96
CA ALA A 167 -13.77 4.11 3.19
C ALA A 167 -14.61 3.84 1.92
N VAL A 168 -14.61 2.60 1.38
CA VAL A 168 -15.25 2.27 0.11
C VAL A 168 -16.74 1.97 0.28
N LEU A 169 -17.58 2.59 -0.55
CA LEU A 169 -19.05 2.41 -0.58
C LEU A 169 -19.49 1.44 -1.68
N GLY A 170 -18.74 1.36 -2.77
CA GLY A 170 -19.00 0.47 -3.88
C GLY A 170 -17.87 0.48 -4.89
N VAL A 171 -17.80 -0.54 -5.72
CA VAL A 171 -16.86 -0.66 -6.83
C VAL A 171 -17.57 -1.11 -8.09
N THR A 172 -17.04 -0.70 -9.24
CA THR A 172 -17.37 -1.33 -10.53
C THR A 172 -16.17 -2.13 -10.98
N VAL A 173 -16.37 -3.39 -11.35
CA VAL A 173 -15.33 -4.32 -11.80
C VAL A 173 -15.69 -4.91 -13.15
N VAL A 174 -14.66 -5.38 -13.88
CA VAL A 174 -14.81 -6.24 -15.07
C VAL A 174 -14.51 -7.68 -14.64
N THR A 175 -15.41 -8.59 -14.95
CA THR A 175 -15.26 -10.03 -14.74
C THR A 175 -14.44 -10.69 -15.85
N ALA A 176 -14.14 -11.98 -15.73
CA ALA A 176 -13.31 -12.69 -16.70
C ALA A 176 -13.91 -12.77 -18.13
N ASP A 177 -15.21 -12.66 -18.28
CA ASP A 177 -15.94 -12.65 -19.54
C ASP A 177 -16.15 -11.25 -20.14
N GLY A 178 -15.65 -10.21 -19.46
CA GLY A 178 -15.78 -8.81 -19.88
C GLY A 178 -17.08 -8.14 -19.42
N GLU A 179 -17.87 -8.77 -18.56
CA GLU A 179 -19.08 -8.15 -18.01
C GLU A 179 -18.75 -7.13 -16.93
N LEU A 180 -19.61 -6.11 -16.82
CA LEU A 180 -19.52 -5.07 -15.79
C LEU A 180 -20.39 -5.45 -14.58
N LEU A 181 -19.76 -5.50 -13.40
CA LEU A 181 -20.45 -5.75 -12.14
C LEU A 181 -20.23 -4.55 -11.21
N THR A 182 -21.32 -3.95 -10.74
CA THR A 182 -21.29 -2.82 -9.78
C THR A 182 -21.85 -3.26 -8.44
N THR A 183 -21.19 -2.89 -7.36
CA THR A 183 -21.55 -3.23 -5.98
C THR A 183 -22.01 -2.01 -5.18
N GLY A 184 -22.46 -2.24 -3.94
CA GLY A 184 -23.08 -1.21 -3.12
C GLY A 184 -24.41 -0.75 -3.69
N SER A 185 -24.92 0.40 -3.24
CA SER A 185 -26.18 0.96 -3.76
C SER A 185 -26.11 1.37 -5.23
N GLY A 186 -24.91 1.66 -5.75
CA GLY A 186 -24.70 1.96 -7.17
C GLY A 186 -25.00 0.80 -8.12
N GLY A 187 -25.05 -0.44 -7.63
CA GLY A 187 -25.46 -1.62 -8.39
C GLY A 187 -26.97 -1.82 -8.51
N ARG A 188 -27.77 -0.92 -7.92
CA ARG A 188 -29.23 -0.97 -7.97
C ARG A 188 -29.76 -0.02 -9.03
N SER A 189 -30.86 -0.41 -9.67
CA SER A 189 -31.58 0.48 -10.60
C SER A 189 -32.03 1.76 -9.87
N ASN A 190 -31.72 2.91 -10.43
CA ASN A 190 -32.12 4.24 -9.95
C ASN A 190 -31.57 4.64 -8.56
N ALA A 191 -30.54 3.98 -8.03
CA ALA A 191 -29.90 4.39 -6.80
C ALA A 191 -28.54 5.08 -7.05
N ARG A 192 -28.20 6.09 -6.23
CA ARG A 192 -26.88 6.68 -6.16
C ARG A 192 -25.93 5.79 -5.35
N PRO A 193 -24.61 5.89 -5.55
CA PRO A 193 -23.63 5.03 -4.86
C PRO A 193 -23.28 5.54 -3.45
N PHE A 194 -24.28 5.84 -2.59
CA PHE A 194 -24.11 6.53 -1.31
C PHE A 194 -23.89 5.58 -0.13
N THR A 195 -24.16 4.28 -0.29
CA THR A 195 -24.00 3.29 0.78
C THR A 195 -23.49 1.95 0.27
N ARG A 196 -22.66 1.29 1.08
CA ARG A 196 -22.19 -0.08 0.89
C ARG A 196 -23.22 -1.12 1.33
N GLU A 197 -24.03 -0.75 2.30
CA GLU A 197 -24.97 -1.60 2.99
C GLU A 197 -26.31 -1.68 2.22
N GLY A 198 -27.08 -2.71 2.51
CA GLY A 198 -28.40 -2.91 1.88
C GLY A 198 -28.59 -4.32 1.35
N GLY A 199 -27.99 -5.30 2.01
CA GLY A 199 -27.93 -6.73 1.70
C GLY A 199 -26.56 -7.27 2.09
N PRO A 200 -26.19 -8.48 1.64
CA PRO A 200 -24.85 -8.99 1.79
C PRO A 200 -23.82 -8.02 1.21
N ASP A 201 -22.69 -7.86 1.88
CA ASP A 201 -21.60 -6.97 1.44
C ASP A 201 -20.84 -7.55 0.25
N LEU A 202 -21.31 -7.26 -0.96
CA LEU A 202 -20.63 -7.64 -2.19
C LEU A 202 -19.40 -6.79 -2.48
N THR A 203 -19.31 -5.57 -1.94
CA THR A 203 -18.15 -4.69 -2.11
C THR A 203 -16.92 -5.30 -1.44
N GLY A 204 -17.09 -5.90 -0.26
CA GLY A 204 -16.02 -6.58 0.48
C GLY A 204 -15.36 -7.72 -0.29
N LEU A 205 -16.05 -8.38 -1.21
CA LEU A 205 -15.48 -9.43 -2.05
C LEU A 205 -14.33 -8.91 -2.94
N PHE A 206 -14.38 -7.64 -3.32
CA PHE A 206 -13.40 -7.00 -4.21
C PHE A 206 -12.37 -6.15 -3.46
N VAL A 207 -12.37 -6.19 -2.12
CA VAL A 207 -11.34 -5.54 -1.29
C VAL A 207 -10.36 -6.59 -0.78
N GLY A 208 -9.05 -6.36 -1.00
CA GLY A 208 -8.02 -7.33 -0.64
C GLY A 208 -7.96 -8.56 -1.56
N ASP A 209 -8.78 -8.61 -2.61
CA ASP A 209 -8.84 -9.72 -3.59
C ASP A 209 -7.66 -9.75 -4.56
N ASN A 210 -6.87 -8.70 -4.60
CA ASN A 210 -5.76 -8.53 -5.53
C ASN A 210 -6.16 -8.71 -7.02
N GLY A 211 -7.42 -8.43 -7.35
CA GLY A 211 -7.98 -8.62 -8.69
C GLY A 211 -8.20 -10.08 -9.09
N ALA A 212 -8.21 -11.00 -8.13
CA ALA A 212 -8.52 -12.41 -8.39
C ALA A 212 -9.99 -12.63 -8.77
N LEU A 213 -10.89 -11.76 -8.31
CA LEU A 213 -12.33 -11.84 -8.56
C LEU A 213 -12.80 -10.89 -9.67
N GLY A 214 -12.02 -9.86 -10.00
CA GLY A 214 -12.36 -8.92 -11.05
C GLY A 214 -11.36 -7.77 -11.18
N PHE A 215 -11.28 -7.15 -12.36
CA PHE A 215 -10.49 -5.95 -12.63
C PHE A 215 -11.28 -4.71 -12.23
N LYS A 216 -10.77 -3.91 -11.28
CA LYS A 216 -11.45 -2.71 -10.79
C LYS A 216 -11.38 -1.58 -11.81
N LEU A 217 -12.55 -1.01 -12.15
CA LEU A 217 -12.68 0.14 -13.05
C LEU A 217 -12.85 1.45 -12.29
N SER A 218 -13.68 1.44 -11.27
CA SER A 218 -13.99 2.62 -10.45
C SER A 218 -14.33 2.23 -9.02
N ALA A 219 -14.27 3.22 -8.13
CA ALA A 219 -14.67 3.09 -6.75
C ALA A 219 -15.39 4.37 -6.28
N THR A 220 -16.38 4.21 -5.42
CA THR A 220 -16.99 5.29 -4.66
C THR A 220 -16.48 5.24 -3.23
N LEU A 221 -15.93 6.36 -2.76
CA LEU A 221 -15.36 6.51 -1.43
C LEU A 221 -16.23 7.46 -0.59
N ARG A 222 -16.44 7.11 0.68
CA ARG A 222 -17.11 7.96 1.67
C ARG A 222 -16.25 9.17 2.00
N LEU A 223 -16.88 10.34 2.10
CA LEU A 223 -16.25 11.56 2.53
C LEU A 223 -16.65 11.92 3.96
N LEU A 224 -15.72 12.55 4.67
CA LEU A 224 -15.86 13.07 6.02
C LEU A 224 -15.41 14.53 6.05
N PRO A 225 -15.97 15.37 6.92
CA PRO A 225 -15.43 16.71 7.15
C PRO A 225 -13.95 16.67 7.55
N ARG A 226 -13.15 17.55 6.97
CA ARG A 226 -11.76 17.72 7.41
C ARG A 226 -11.73 18.25 8.84
N PRO A 227 -10.77 17.81 9.68
CA PRO A 227 -10.62 18.34 11.02
C PRO A 227 -10.26 19.84 10.96
N THR A 228 -10.84 20.63 11.84
CA THR A 228 -10.55 22.08 11.92
C THR A 228 -9.35 22.38 12.79
N SER A 229 -8.98 21.47 13.68
CA SER A 229 -7.83 21.59 14.57
C SER A 229 -6.97 20.33 14.51
N VAL A 230 -5.64 20.50 14.35
CA VAL A 230 -4.67 19.41 14.24
C VAL A 230 -3.48 19.66 15.15
N GLY A 231 -3.11 18.66 15.93
CA GLY A 231 -1.94 18.68 16.81
C GLY A 231 -0.97 17.57 16.47
N TYR A 232 0.29 17.77 16.85
CA TYR A 232 1.39 16.87 16.56
C TYR A 232 2.18 16.59 17.83
N LEU A 233 2.60 15.34 18.02
CA LEU A 233 3.49 14.93 19.10
C LEU A 233 4.53 13.94 18.57
N SER A 234 5.71 13.95 19.20
CA SER A 234 6.73 12.93 19.00
C SER A 234 7.35 12.56 20.33
N PHE A 235 7.62 11.28 20.55
CA PHE A 235 8.26 10.78 21.77
C PHE A 235 9.33 9.76 21.43
N GLY A 236 10.45 9.81 22.16
CA GLY A 236 11.54 8.85 22.08
C GLY A 236 11.43 7.79 23.20
N PHE A 237 11.78 6.55 22.88
CA PHE A 237 11.71 5.40 23.79
C PHE A 237 13.02 4.61 23.77
N ALA A 238 13.30 3.93 24.87
CA ALA A 238 14.46 3.06 25.02
C ALA A 238 14.21 1.65 24.42
N SER A 239 12.95 1.18 24.42
CA SER A 239 12.57 -0.16 23.96
C SER A 239 11.37 -0.13 23.00
N LEU A 240 11.30 -1.13 22.10
CA LEU A 240 10.13 -1.38 21.26
C LEU A 240 8.90 -1.68 22.11
N HIS A 241 9.09 -2.44 23.19
CA HIS A 241 8.04 -2.82 24.11
C HIS A 241 7.35 -1.58 24.75
N ASP A 242 8.12 -0.63 25.30
CA ASP A 242 7.53 0.58 25.89
C ASP A 242 6.81 1.43 24.84
N MET A 243 7.40 1.58 23.65
CA MET A 243 6.79 2.34 22.55
C MET A 243 5.48 1.70 22.09
N ALA A 244 5.46 0.40 21.82
CA ALA A 244 4.29 -0.33 21.36
C ALA A 244 3.16 -0.32 22.40
N GLY A 245 3.50 -0.48 23.68
CA GLY A 245 2.52 -0.41 24.78
C GLY A 245 1.83 0.94 24.88
N VAL A 246 2.58 2.04 24.75
CA VAL A 246 2.02 3.40 24.69
C VAL A 246 1.16 3.58 23.43
N GLN A 247 1.62 3.12 22.29
CA GLN A 247 0.88 3.20 21.02
C GLN A 247 -0.47 2.48 21.10
N VAL A 248 -0.51 1.30 21.70
CA VAL A 248 -1.76 0.54 21.93
C VAL A 248 -2.69 1.28 22.90
N ALA A 249 -2.14 1.89 23.97
CA ALA A 249 -2.95 2.68 24.90
C ALA A 249 -3.63 3.88 24.20
N LEU A 250 -2.88 4.60 23.36
CA LEU A 250 -3.41 5.70 22.53
C LEU A 250 -4.50 5.23 21.56
N GLY A 251 -4.30 4.07 20.91
CA GLY A 251 -5.26 3.47 20.00
C GLY A 251 -6.56 3.07 20.69
N ARG A 252 -6.47 2.43 21.86
CA ARG A 252 -7.66 2.05 22.67
C ARG A 252 -8.53 3.25 23.06
N GLU A 253 -7.91 4.39 23.33
CA GLU A 253 -8.63 5.63 23.64
C GLU A 253 -9.02 6.41 22.38
N ARG A 254 -8.68 5.93 21.17
CA ARG A 254 -8.98 6.57 19.87
C ARG A 254 -8.52 8.04 19.81
N LEU A 255 -7.39 8.35 20.41
CA LEU A 255 -6.86 9.72 20.53
C LEU A 255 -6.16 10.22 19.29
N ILE A 256 -5.71 9.32 18.42
CA ILE A 256 -4.79 9.61 17.32
C ILE A 256 -5.41 9.29 15.96
N ALA A 257 -5.30 10.20 15.01
CA ALA A 257 -5.68 9.95 13.62
C ALA A 257 -4.60 9.18 12.87
N GLU A 258 -3.35 9.44 13.21
CA GLU A 258 -2.17 8.73 12.72
C GLU A 258 -1.21 8.50 13.88
N GLY A 259 -0.66 7.29 13.97
CA GLY A 259 0.35 6.94 14.95
C GLY A 259 1.27 5.87 14.38
N PHE A 260 2.54 6.22 14.18
CA PHE A 260 3.54 5.27 13.72
C PHE A 260 4.81 5.36 14.56
N GLY A 261 5.29 4.20 14.95
CA GLY A 261 6.55 4.01 15.68
C GLY A 261 7.62 3.50 14.71
N ILE A 262 8.83 4.03 14.80
CA ILE A 262 9.98 3.62 14.00
C ILE A 262 11.22 3.43 14.88
N ASP A 263 12.09 2.53 14.48
CA ASP A 263 13.40 2.38 15.08
C ASP A 263 14.42 3.40 14.53
N ARG A 264 15.58 3.45 15.15
CA ARG A 264 16.69 4.33 14.75
C ARG A 264 17.13 4.09 13.31
N THR A 265 17.15 2.84 12.86
CA THR A 265 17.54 2.46 11.49
C THR A 265 16.60 3.06 10.47
N LYS A 266 15.29 2.89 10.64
CA LYS A 266 14.27 3.50 9.77
C LYS A 266 14.35 5.02 9.76
N ALA A 267 14.56 5.62 10.94
CA ALA A 267 14.73 7.07 11.07
C ALA A 267 15.95 7.59 10.29
N GLN A 268 17.07 6.89 10.31
CA GLN A 268 18.29 7.24 9.56
C GLN A 268 18.07 7.13 8.05
N HIS A 269 17.47 6.04 7.56
CA HIS A 269 17.15 5.89 6.14
C HIS A 269 16.17 6.96 5.65
N SER A 270 15.14 7.28 6.44
CA SER A 270 14.17 8.32 6.10
C SER A 270 14.78 9.72 6.07
N ALA A 271 15.69 10.04 6.99
CA ALA A 271 16.35 11.36 7.09
C ALA A 271 17.31 11.64 5.92
N SER A 272 17.98 10.60 5.42
CA SER A 272 18.95 10.74 4.32
C SER A 272 18.29 10.97 2.96
N VAL A 273 17.05 10.59 2.82
CA VAL A 273 16.24 10.72 1.58
C VAL A 273 15.78 12.18 1.36
N ASN A 274 15.71 13.00 2.43
CA ASN A 274 15.36 14.42 2.36
C ASN A 274 16.61 15.30 2.16
N ARG A 275 17.16 15.36 0.94
CA ARG A 275 18.27 16.25 0.62
C ARG A 275 17.87 17.73 0.67
N ILE A 276 18.87 18.60 0.85
CA ILE A 276 18.78 20.07 1.04
C ILE A 276 17.85 20.79 0.04
N SER A 277 17.74 20.32 -1.21
CA SER A 277 16.81 20.88 -2.21
C SER A 277 15.32 20.70 -1.88
N ASP A 278 14.96 19.60 -1.20
CA ASP A 278 13.60 19.35 -0.74
C ASP A 278 13.35 20.06 0.60
N GLY A 279 14.37 20.30 1.39
CA GLY A 279 14.31 21.07 2.63
C GLY A 279 13.81 22.50 2.43
N LEU A 280 14.30 23.21 1.42
CA LEU A 280 13.86 24.57 1.10
C LEU A 280 12.39 24.64 0.63
N LYS A 281 11.94 23.65 -0.16
CA LYS A 281 10.52 23.53 -0.56
C LYS A 281 9.64 23.12 0.62
N THR A 282 10.13 22.25 1.48
CA THR A 282 9.45 21.81 2.70
C THR A 282 9.31 22.96 3.70
N LEU A 283 10.34 23.80 3.86
CA LEU A 283 10.30 25.01 4.65
C LEU A 283 9.17 25.96 4.22
N GLY A 284 9.01 26.16 2.91
CA GLY A 284 7.90 26.96 2.36
C GLY A 284 6.51 26.38 2.66
N ASN A 285 6.37 25.06 2.64
CA ASN A 285 5.11 24.38 2.95
C ASN A 285 4.78 24.37 4.45
N VAL A 286 5.78 24.16 5.31
CA VAL A 286 5.62 24.26 6.78
C VAL A 286 5.25 25.69 7.18
N ALA A 287 5.85 26.70 6.55
CA ALA A 287 5.50 28.10 6.77
C ALA A 287 4.05 28.44 6.38
N ARG A 288 3.51 27.80 5.34
CA ARG A 288 2.11 27.96 4.90
C ARG A 288 1.12 27.18 5.78
N ALA A 289 1.55 26.06 6.38
CA ALA A 289 0.70 25.25 7.26
C ALA A 289 0.60 25.80 8.69
N GLY A 290 1.46 26.75 9.10
CA GLY A 290 1.40 27.41 10.40
C GLY A 290 0.25 28.40 10.49
N LYS A 291 -0.47 28.43 11.62
CA LYS A 291 -1.62 29.32 11.88
C LYS A 291 -1.25 30.83 11.90
N SER A 292 0.03 31.16 11.91
CA SER A 292 0.56 32.52 11.82
C SER A 292 1.91 32.53 11.11
N MET A 293 2.26 33.64 10.48
CA MET A 293 3.55 33.83 9.82
C MET A 293 4.75 33.60 10.77
N LEU A 294 4.60 34.00 12.05
CA LEU A 294 5.59 33.77 13.11
C LEU A 294 5.66 32.30 13.54
N GLY A 295 4.52 31.60 13.61
CA GLY A 295 4.47 30.16 13.87
C GLY A 295 5.12 29.35 12.74
N GLY A 296 4.80 29.68 11.49
CA GLY A 296 5.40 29.04 10.32
C GLY A 296 6.91 29.21 10.23
N ILE A 297 7.45 30.39 10.55
CA ILE A 297 8.91 30.64 10.60
C ILE A 297 9.56 29.83 11.74
N LYS A 298 8.95 29.79 12.92
CA LYS A 298 9.45 29.01 14.05
C LYS A 298 9.46 27.51 13.75
N ASP A 299 8.40 27.01 13.11
CA ASP A 299 8.30 25.62 12.68
C ASP A 299 9.33 25.30 11.61
N ALA A 300 9.54 26.20 10.64
CA ALA A 300 10.56 26.07 9.61
C ALA A 300 11.99 26.06 10.18
N VAL A 301 12.28 26.93 11.16
CA VAL A 301 13.57 26.96 11.87
C VAL A 301 13.76 25.67 12.68
N GLY A 302 12.70 25.15 13.33
CA GLY A 302 12.74 23.88 14.05
C GLY A 302 13.09 22.71 13.14
N VAL A 303 12.52 22.67 11.93
CA VAL A 303 12.85 21.66 10.90
C VAL A 303 14.30 21.78 10.44
N ALA A 304 14.79 23.00 10.23
CA ALA A 304 16.16 23.24 9.78
C ALA A 304 17.23 22.99 10.86
N ALA A 305 16.95 23.42 12.11
CA ALA A 305 17.91 23.32 13.22
C ALA A 305 17.89 21.96 13.92
N GLY A 306 16.72 21.27 13.95
CA GLY A 306 16.57 19.99 14.63
C GLY A 306 17.13 18.82 13.85
N GLY A 307 17.09 18.85 12.51
CA GLY A 307 17.49 17.74 11.65
C GLY A 307 17.00 16.39 12.20
N ALA A 308 17.48 15.29 11.68
CA ALA A 308 17.20 13.97 12.27
C ALA A 308 18.12 13.64 13.48
N ALA A 309 18.95 14.58 13.94
CA ALA A 309 19.96 14.32 14.99
C ALA A 309 19.33 13.93 16.34
N PHE A 310 18.14 14.47 16.69
CA PHE A 310 17.45 14.12 17.92
C PHE A 310 16.87 12.68 17.89
N LEU A 311 16.52 12.16 16.70
CA LEU A 311 16.04 10.78 16.52
C LEU A 311 17.15 9.75 16.80
N GLN A 312 18.42 10.13 16.65
CA GLN A 312 19.57 9.26 16.89
C GLN A 312 19.86 9.01 18.37
N LYS A 313 19.30 9.81 19.28
CA LYS A 313 19.50 9.66 20.73
C LYS A 313 18.65 8.54 21.35
N HIS A 314 17.56 8.15 20.68
CA HIS A 314 16.63 7.12 21.16
C HIS A 314 16.68 5.89 20.26
N ALA A 315 16.42 4.71 20.83
CA ALA A 315 16.36 3.48 20.05
C ALA A 315 15.11 3.44 19.14
N TYR A 316 14.01 4.01 19.64
CA TYR A 316 12.70 4.08 18.97
C TYR A 316 12.09 5.47 19.11
N SER A 317 11.24 5.84 18.16
CA SER A 317 10.45 7.08 18.21
C SER A 317 9.03 6.84 17.72
N LEU A 318 8.05 7.44 18.44
CA LEU A 318 6.63 7.41 18.11
C LEU A 318 6.19 8.79 17.66
N HIS A 319 5.53 8.86 16.52
CA HIS A 319 5.06 10.08 15.88
C HIS A 319 3.54 10.05 15.75
N LEU A 320 2.87 11.10 16.22
CA LEU A 320 1.43 11.15 16.40
C LEU A 320 0.82 12.37 15.71
N VAL A 321 -0.33 12.18 15.09
CA VAL A 321 -1.22 13.24 14.63
C VAL A 321 -2.55 13.10 15.34
N ILE A 322 -3.00 14.19 15.98
CA ILE A 322 -4.27 14.27 16.72
C ILE A 322 -5.17 15.26 15.99
N GLU A 323 -6.36 14.84 15.67
CA GLU A 323 -7.36 15.63 14.97
C GLU A 323 -8.56 15.91 15.87
N ALA A 324 -9.11 17.12 15.76
CA ALA A 324 -10.26 17.53 16.53
C ALA A 324 -11.16 18.51 15.76
N ARG A 325 -12.39 18.64 16.20
CA ARG A 325 -13.38 19.56 15.63
C ARG A 325 -13.20 21.01 16.09
N ASN A 326 -12.45 21.21 17.16
CA ASN A 326 -12.14 22.54 17.71
C ASN A 326 -10.89 22.49 18.60
N ASP A 327 -10.36 23.68 18.94
CA ASP A 327 -9.12 23.82 19.71
C ASP A 327 -9.26 23.32 21.18
N ALA A 328 -10.44 23.36 21.79
CA ALA A 328 -10.66 22.86 23.15
C ALA A 328 -10.61 21.32 23.21
N GLU A 329 -11.25 20.64 22.24
CA GLU A 329 -11.17 19.21 22.08
C GLU A 329 -9.72 18.77 21.78
N LEU A 330 -9.02 19.50 20.89
CA LEU A 330 -7.62 19.24 20.59
C LEU A 330 -6.74 19.35 21.84
N ALA A 331 -6.88 20.41 22.63
CA ALA A 331 -6.09 20.61 23.84
C ALA A 331 -6.28 19.48 24.85
N THR A 332 -7.52 19.00 25.03
CA THR A 332 -7.85 17.87 25.89
C THR A 332 -7.17 16.58 25.41
N SER A 333 -7.33 16.24 24.13
CA SER A 333 -6.73 15.04 23.52
C SER A 333 -5.20 15.08 23.54
N MET A 334 -4.60 16.25 23.25
CA MET A 334 -3.15 16.46 23.32
C MET A 334 -2.61 16.27 24.75
N THR A 335 -3.32 16.80 25.75
CA THR A 335 -2.94 16.64 27.16
C THR A 335 -2.99 15.16 27.56
N ARG A 336 -4.06 14.45 27.19
CA ARG A 336 -4.19 13.02 27.49
C ARG A 336 -3.11 12.18 26.80
N ALA A 337 -2.84 12.44 25.52
CA ALA A 337 -1.80 11.74 24.77
C ALA A 337 -0.41 11.96 25.38
N ARG A 338 -0.09 13.21 25.82
CA ARG A 338 1.17 13.49 26.53
C ARG A 338 1.31 12.69 27.82
N VAL A 339 0.26 12.61 28.62
CA VAL A 339 0.28 11.82 29.87
C VAL A 339 0.62 10.36 29.60
N LEU A 340 -0.02 9.75 28.57
CA LEU A 340 0.25 8.36 28.20
C LEU A 340 1.69 8.18 27.70
N CYS A 341 2.17 9.06 26.84
CA CYS A 341 3.51 8.97 26.26
C CYS A 341 4.62 9.23 27.30
N ALA A 342 4.45 10.24 28.16
CA ALA A 342 5.44 10.63 29.16
C ALA A 342 5.64 9.57 30.27
N ALA A 343 4.71 8.65 30.42
CA ALA A 343 4.85 7.54 31.38
C ALA A 343 6.05 6.64 31.07
N LYS A 344 6.48 6.56 29.81
CA LYS A 344 7.55 5.65 29.33
C LYS A 344 8.54 6.31 28.36
N GLY A 345 8.19 7.45 27.78
CA GLY A 345 8.97 8.13 26.74
C GLY A 345 9.37 9.55 27.12
N THR A 346 10.25 10.12 26.32
CA THR A 346 10.71 11.51 26.40
C THR A 346 10.15 12.30 25.22
N GLU A 347 9.51 13.44 25.45
CA GLU A 347 8.95 14.27 24.39
C GLU A 347 10.07 14.81 23.47
N LEU A 348 9.87 14.72 22.18
CA LEU A 348 10.76 15.15 21.12
C LEU A 348 10.10 16.28 20.32
N PRO A 349 10.87 17.05 19.52
CA PRO A 349 10.28 17.98 18.55
C PRO A 349 9.29 17.26 17.61
N ASP A 350 8.14 17.86 17.39
CA ASP A 350 7.05 17.31 16.57
C ASP A 350 7.26 17.49 15.04
N THR A 351 8.50 17.68 14.63
CA THR A 351 8.92 17.95 13.25
C THR A 351 8.49 16.85 12.28
N VAL A 352 8.68 15.57 12.65
CA VAL A 352 8.42 14.43 11.75
C VAL A 352 6.95 14.35 11.35
N PRO A 353 5.97 14.26 12.27
CA PRO A 353 4.56 14.17 11.88
C PRO A 353 4.06 15.46 11.21
N ARG A 354 4.61 16.62 11.56
CA ARG A 354 4.28 17.90 10.92
C ARG A 354 4.73 17.94 9.46
N VAL A 355 5.98 17.54 9.17
CA VAL A 355 6.51 17.46 7.81
C VAL A 355 5.73 16.46 6.97
N MET A 356 5.46 15.26 7.51
CA MET A 356 4.67 14.25 6.81
C MET A 356 3.27 14.74 6.46
N ARG A 357 2.65 15.49 7.35
CA ARG A 357 1.31 16.03 7.14
C ARG A 357 1.28 17.22 6.17
N SER A 358 2.34 18.02 6.12
CA SER A 358 2.47 19.15 5.18
C SER A 358 2.73 18.69 3.74
N LYS A 359 3.27 17.48 3.55
CA LYS A 359 3.55 16.86 2.25
C LYS A 359 3.22 15.37 2.31
N PRO A 360 1.92 15.03 2.34
CA PRO A 360 1.48 13.67 2.65
C PRO A 360 1.91 12.64 1.60
N PHE A 361 1.92 13.02 0.33
CA PHE A 361 2.32 12.13 -0.76
C PHE A 361 3.68 12.56 -1.29
N SER A 362 4.67 11.71 -1.09
CA SER A 362 6.04 11.97 -1.53
C SER A 362 6.45 11.00 -2.63
N PRO A 363 7.38 11.39 -3.53
CA PRO A 363 8.03 10.43 -4.41
C PRO A 363 8.60 9.29 -3.58
N VAL A 364 8.51 8.06 -4.10
CA VAL A 364 8.74 6.82 -3.34
C VAL A 364 10.24 6.54 -3.13
N ARG A 365 11.01 7.56 -2.78
CA ARG A 365 12.43 7.43 -2.45
C ARG A 365 12.68 6.47 -1.28
N GLY A 366 11.69 6.30 -0.40
CA GLY A 366 11.72 5.33 0.69
C GLY A 366 11.69 3.85 0.28
N MET A 367 11.60 3.55 -1.02
CA MET A 367 11.83 2.20 -1.58
C MET A 367 13.32 1.82 -1.62
N LEU A 368 14.21 2.73 -1.31
CA LEU A 368 15.65 2.51 -1.24
C LEU A 368 16.17 2.93 0.13
N GLY A 369 17.22 2.26 0.57
CA GLY A 369 18.01 2.69 1.70
C GLY A 369 18.86 3.91 1.38
N ARG A 370 19.58 4.39 2.39
CA ARG A 370 20.42 5.58 2.34
C ARG A 370 21.45 5.55 1.21
N ASP A 371 22.12 4.43 1.03
CA ASP A 371 23.21 4.24 0.07
C ASP A 371 22.74 3.42 -1.14
N GLY A 372 21.43 3.49 -1.45
CA GLY A 372 20.80 2.82 -2.59
C GLY A 372 20.58 1.32 -2.38
N GLU A 373 20.53 0.86 -1.14
CA GLU A 373 20.14 -0.50 -0.82
C GLU A 373 18.68 -0.73 -1.28
N ARG A 374 18.41 -1.92 -1.78
CA ARG A 374 17.03 -2.36 -1.98
C ARG A 374 16.31 -2.51 -0.64
N TRP A 375 15.00 -2.40 -0.68
CA TRP A 375 14.14 -2.46 0.50
C TRP A 375 12.94 -3.36 0.25
N VAL A 376 12.55 -4.11 1.27
CA VAL A 376 11.27 -4.82 1.30
C VAL A 376 10.76 -4.98 2.72
N PRO A 377 9.49 -4.69 2.99
CA PRO A 377 8.87 -4.95 4.29
C PRO A 377 8.18 -6.32 4.31
N ILE A 378 7.80 -6.72 5.50
CA ILE A 378 6.87 -7.80 5.81
C ILE A 378 6.01 -7.37 6.98
N HIS A 379 4.68 -7.54 6.93
CA HIS A 379 3.80 -7.05 7.97
C HIS A 379 2.79 -8.09 8.45
N ALA A 380 2.29 -7.88 9.64
CA ALA A 380 1.07 -8.48 10.14
C ALA A 380 0.31 -7.54 11.09
N ILE A 381 -0.98 -7.78 11.21
CA ILE A 381 -1.87 -7.14 12.19
C ILE A 381 -2.26 -8.16 13.24
N PHE A 382 -2.45 -7.65 14.44
CA PHE A 382 -2.81 -8.44 15.62
C PHE A 382 -3.89 -7.74 16.43
N PRO A 383 -4.69 -8.47 17.21
CA PRO A 383 -5.50 -7.85 18.25
C PRO A 383 -4.61 -7.00 19.18
N MET A 384 -5.10 -5.82 19.57
CA MET A 384 -4.34 -4.95 20.48
C MET A 384 -3.91 -5.65 21.78
N GLY A 385 -4.63 -6.69 22.24
CA GLY A 385 -4.26 -7.45 23.44
C GLY A 385 -3.00 -8.29 23.29
N SER A 386 -2.60 -8.63 22.07
CA SER A 386 -1.44 -9.49 21.79
C SER A 386 -0.13 -8.73 21.58
N TRP A 387 -0.13 -7.40 21.65
CA TRP A 387 1.02 -6.57 21.28
C TRP A 387 2.31 -6.95 22.01
N ALA A 388 2.25 -7.25 23.31
CA ALA A 388 3.44 -7.54 24.12
C ALA A 388 4.12 -8.85 23.67
N SER A 389 3.37 -9.94 23.58
CA SER A 389 3.89 -11.24 23.12
C SER A 389 4.40 -11.17 21.68
N VAL A 390 3.76 -10.39 20.82
CA VAL A 390 4.20 -10.18 19.42
C VAL A 390 5.53 -9.44 19.38
N VAL A 391 5.70 -8.38 20.16
CA VAL A 391 6.96 -7.61 20.24
C VAL A 391 8.09 -8.49 20.77
N GLU A 392 7.86 -9.22 21.86
CA GLU A 392 8.85 -10.12 22.45
C GLU A 392 9.28 -11.22 21.47
N ALA A 393 8.33 -11.85 20.80
CA ALA A 393 8.62 -12.90 19.82
C ALA A 393 9.37 -12.36 18.60
N ASN A 394 9.02 -11.16 18.13
CA ASN A 394 9.69 -10.46 17.03
C ASN A 394 11.15 -10.14 17.39
N GLU A 395 11.40 -9.52 18.55
CA GLU A 395 12.76 -9.20 18.99
C GLU A 395 13.61 -10.47 19.18
N ALA A 396 13.07 -11.51 19.80
CA ALA A 396 13.75 -12.79 19.98
C ALA A 396 14.04 -13.49 18.63
N PHE A 397 13.15 -13.38 17.64
CA PHE A 397 13.37 -13.94 16.32
C PHE A 397 14.53 -13.23 15.60
N PHE A 398 14.53 -11.90 15.53
CA PHE A 398 15.56 -11.16 14.82
C PHE A 398 16.92 -11.21 15.53
N GLU A 399 16.95 -11.36 16.85
CA GLU A 399 18.18 -11.64 17.58
C GLU A 399 18.80 -12.99 17.14
N ARG A 400 18.00 -14.03 16.99
CA ARG A 400 18.48 -15.34 16.46
C ARG A 400 18.95 -15.27 15.00
N GLN A 401 18.38 -14.36 14.19
CA GLN A 401 18.75 -14.19 12.78
C GLN A 401 19.93 -13.23 12.57
N ARG A 402 20.46 -12.60 13.63
CA ARG A 402 21.53 -11.60 13.57
C ARG A 402 22.73 -12.08 12.75
N GLY A 403 23.24 -13.29 13.01
CA GLY A 403 24.39 -13.83 12.29
C GLY A 403 24.16 -14.00 10.79
N VAL A 404 22.96 -14.42 10.38
CA VAL A 404 22.59 -14.52 8.95
C VAL A 404 22.53 -13.14 8.31
N MET A 405 21.94 -12.17 9.00
CA MET A 405 21.83 -10.79 8.49
C MET A 405 23.22 -10.15 8.34
N GLU A 406 24.10 -10.29 9.35
CA GLU A 406 25.46 -9.77 9.31
C GLU A 406 26.29 -10.42 8.18
N GLN A 407 26.20 -11.73 8.01
CA GLN A 407 26.88 -12.47 6.93
C GLN A 407 26.53 -11.94 5.54
N HIS A 408 25.31 -11.50 5.32
CA HIS A 408 24.80 -11.06 4.04
C HIS A 408 24.72 -9.52 3.90
N GLY A 409 25.14 -8.76 4.91
CA GLY A 409 25.03 -7.31 4.90
C GLY A 409 23.57 -6.81 4.86
N ILE A 410 22.65 -7.61 5.41
CA ILE A 410 21.23 -7.28 5.51
C ILE A 410 21.02 -6.41 6.74
N VAL A 411 20.43 -5.24 6.54
CA VAL A 411 20.05 -4.33 7.63
C VAL A 411 18.55 -4.49 7.91
N TYR A 412 18.22 -4.69 9.18
CA TYR A 412 16.86 -4.81 9.68
C TYR A 412 16.37 -3.49 10.27
N SER A 413 15.10 -3.19 10.06
CA SER A 413 14.37 -2.14 10.78
C SER A 413 12.95 -2.59 11.11
N VAL A 414 12.29 -1.90 12.05
CA VAL A 414 10.90 -2.17 12.40
C VAL A 414 10.08 -0.89 12.48
N MET A 415 8.85 -0.99 11.97
CA MET A 415 7.81 0.02 12.12
C MET A 415 6.59 -0.61 12.81
N THR A 416 5.90 0.20 13.63
CA THR A 416 4.60 -0.17 14.20
C THR A 416 3.56 0.90 13.88
N MET A 417 2.29 0.52 13.76
CA MET A 417 1.18 1.45 13.59
C MET A 417 -0.03 1.02 14.42
N THR A 418 -0.91 1.97 14.70
CA THR A 418 -2.29 1.71 15.09
C THR A 418 -3.16 1.80 13.85
N VAL A 419 -4.01 0.81 13.61
CA VAL A 419 -4.95 0.78 12.49
C VAL A 419 -6.30 0.33 13.03
N GLY A 420 -7.24 1.29 13.20
CA GLY A 420 -8.51 1.00 13.88
C GLY A 420 -8.30 0.42 15.28
N ALA A 421 -8.69 -0.84 15.47
CA ALA A 421 -8.55 -1.61 16.70
C ALA A 421 -7.41 -2.66 16.65
N GLU A 422 -6.53 -2.57 15.66
CA GLU A 422 -5.42 -3.51 15.47
C GLU A 422 -4.07 -2.90 15.81
N PHE A 423 -3.17 -3.77 16.29
CA PHE A 423 -1.73 -3.51 16.40
C PHE A 423 -1.04 -4.02 15.14
N PHE A 424 -0.40 -3.12 14.42
CA PHE A 424 0.37 -3.43 13.21
C PHE A 424 1.85 -3.41 13.51
N ILE A 425 2.59 -4.42 13.02
CA ILE A 425 4.04 -4.48 13.06
C ILE A 425 4.60 -4.81 11.68
N GLU A 426 5.64 -4.08 11.27
CA GLU A 426 6.26 -4.20 9.95
C GLU A 426 7.79 -4.19 10.06
N PRO A 427 8.44 -5.34 10.18
CA PRO A 427 9.85 -5.50 9.83
C PRO A 427 10.13 -5.12 8.38
N ALA A 428 11.28 -4.51 8.14
CA ALA A 428 11.77 -4.22 6.80
C ALA A 428 13.25 -4.55 6.69
N PHE A 429 13.65 -5.01 5.50
CA PHE A 429 15.00 -5.39 5.17
C PHE A 429 15.59 -4.44 4.15
N TYR A 430 16.85 -4.07 4.34
CA TYR A 430 17.66 -3.32 3.39
C TYR A 430 18.90 -4.13 3.04
N TRP A 431 19.26 -4.21 1.76
CA TRP A 431 20.43 -4.95 1.30
C TRP A 431 21.02 -4.37 0.01
N PRO A 432 22.36 -4.48 -0.21
CA PRO A 432 22.97 -4.05 -1.45
C PRO A 432 22.66 -5.03 -2.60
N ASP A 433 22.05 -4.51 -3.68
CA ASP A 433 21.68 -5.28 -4.87
C ASP A 433 21.47 -4.35 -6.07
N ALA A 434 21.45 -4.89 -7.28
CA ALA A 434 21.13 -4.13 -8.49
C ALA A 434 19.70 -3.56 -8.42
N LEU A 435 19.55 -2.34 -8.94
CA LEU A 435 18.25 -1.69 -9.08
C LEU A 435 17.57 -2.16 -10.36
N THR A 436 16.24 -2.35 -10.30
CA THR A 436 15.42 -2.64 -11.48
C THR A 436 14.96 -1.35 -12.15
N ASP A 437 14.45 -1.46 -13.39
CA ASP A 437 13.82 -0.34 -14.11
C ASP A 437 12.69 0.30 -13.27
N LEU A 438 11.95 -0.51 -12.50
CA LEU A 438 10.90 -0.01 -11.59
C LEU A 438 11.48 0.94 -10.53
N HIS A 439 12.62 0.60 -9.91
CA HIS A 439 13.27 1.48 -8.92
C HIS A 439 13.73 2.79 -9.56
N VAL A 440 14.38 2.69 -10.73
CA VAL A 440 14.90 3.87 -11.45
C VAL A 440 13.77 4.81 -11.84
N GLN A 441 12.67 4.29 -12.39
CA GLN A 441 11.54 5.13 -12.81
C GLN A 441 10.76 5.71 -11.61
N SER A 442 10.57 4.93 -10.54
CA SER A 442 9.79 5.38 -9.37
C SER A 442 10.54 6.39 -8.51
N VAL A 443 11.85 6.21 -8.34
CA VAL A 443 12.70 7.06 -7.48
C VAL A 443 13.27 8.25 -8.26
N GLY A 444 13.51 8.07 -9.54
CA GLY A 444 14.09 9.06 -10.46
C GLY A 444 15.51 8.71 -10.87
N ALA A 445 15.79 8.84 -12.17
CA ALA A 445 17.06 8.48 -12.78
C ALA A 445 18.25 9.24 -12.18
N ASP A 446 18.09 10.54 -11.88
CA ASP A 446 19.13 11.37 -11.29
C ASP A 446 19.51 10.94 -9.87
N VAL A 447 18.51 10.49 -9.09
CA VAL A 447 18.71 10.02 -7.72
C VAL A 447 19.39 8.66 -7.70
N THR A 448 19.05 7.78 -8.64
CA THR A 448 19.56 6.41 -8.72
C THR A 448 20.87 6.29 -9.47
N ALA A 449 21.31 7.34 -10.17
CA ALA A 449 22.54 7.35 -10.97
C ALA A 449 23.79 6.80 -10.25
N PRO A 450 24.06 7.13 -8.96
CA PRO A 450 25.25 6.61 -8.25
C PRO A 450 25.24 5.09 -8.04
N TRP A 451 24.10 4.44 -8.17
CA TRP A 451 23.93 3.01 -7.87
C TRP A 451 23.52 2.18 -9.10
N ARG A 452 23.52 2.79 -10.29
CA ARG A 452 23.02 2.14 -11.53
C ARG A 452 23.84 0.91 -11.91
N ASP A 453 25.15 0.95 -11.68
CA ASP A 453 26.08 -0.12 -12.07
C ASP A 453 26.35 -1.12 -10.92
N ARG A 454 25.54 -1.10 -9.87
CA ARG A 454 25.68 -2.06 -8.78
C ARG A 454 25.39 -3.47 -9.30
N PRO A 455 26.25 -4.46 -9.00
CA PRO A 455 26.06 -5.84 -9.47
C PRO A 455 24.83 -6.48 -8.78
N GLU A 456 24.22 -7.43 -9.48
CA GLU A 456 23.20 -8.29 -8.89
C GLU A 456 23.74 -9.13 -7.75
N ASN A 457 22.90 -9.33 -6.72
CA ASN A 457 23.20 -10.14 -5.56
C ASN A 457 22.09 -11.16 -5.26
N PRO A 458 21.97 -12.22 -6.10
CA PRO A 458 20.91 -13.23 -5.94
C PRO A 458 20.97 -13.95 -4.58
N ALA A 459 22.19 -14.23 -4.06
CA ALA A 459 22.37 -14.92 -2.80
C ALA A 459 21.77 -14.16 -1.61
N VAL A 460 21.95 -12.82 -1.59
CA VAL A 460 21.34 -11.98 -0.55
C VAL A 460 19.84 -11.84 -0.78
N ARG A 461 19.38 -11.73 -2.03
CA ARG A 461 17.95 -11.73 -2.38
C ARG A 461 17.22 -12.97 -1.85
N ASP A 462 17.84 -14.15 -2.02
CA ASP A 462 17.33 -15.42 -1.49
C ASP A 462 17.35 -15.46 0.06
N ALA A 463 18.39 -14.90 0.70
CA ALA A 463 18.44 -14.80 2.15
C ALA A 463 17.32 -13.89 2.69
N VAL A 464 17.06 -12.74 2.06
CA VAL A 464 15.94 -11.85 2.39
C VAL A 464 14.59 -12.54 2.19
N ALA A 465 14.42 -13.30 1.08
CA ALA A 465 13.19 -14.05 0.83
C ALA A 465 12.93 -15.10 1.92
N ARG A 466 13.98 -15.82 2.37
CA ARG A 466 13.86 -16.77 3.48
C ARG A 466 13.53 -16.10 4.82
N LEU A 467 14.17 -14.97 5.13
CA LEU A 467 13.86 -14.20 6.35
C LEU A 467 12.41 -13.73 6.35
N ARG A 468 11.90 -13.26 5.21
CA ARG A 468 10.49 -12.89 5.06
C ARG A 468 9.56 -14.07 5.29
N ALA A 469 9.82 -15.22 4.66
CA ALA A 469 9.00 -16.42 4.84
C ALA A 469 8.97 -16.88 6.32
N GLN A 470 10.12 -16.92 6.98
CA GLN A 470 10.21 -17.27 8.41
C GLN A 470 9.50 -16.25 9.31
N THR A 471 9.51 -14.96 8.95
CA THR A 471 8.77 -13.94 9.68
C THR A 471 7.26 -14.12 9.49
N GLN A 472 6.80 -14.48 8.29
CA GLN A 472 5.40 -14.84 8.04
C GLN A 472 4.95 -16.02 8.89
N ASP A 473 5.75 -17.11 8.91
CA ASP A 473 5.45 -18.30 9.71
C ASP A 473 5.36 -17.97 11.20
N LEU A 474 6.29 -17.13 11.71
CA LEU A 474 6.23 -16.62 13.08
C LEU A 474 4.92 -15.88 13.33
N TYR A 475 4.58 -14.92 12.49
CA TYR A 475 3.39 -14.09 12.72
C TYR A 475 2.09 -14.89 12.63
N ILE A 476 1.99 -15.83 11.69
CA ILE A 476 0.85 -16.75 11.60
C ILE A 476 0.75 -17.60 12.87
N SER A 477 1.87 -18.12 13.39
CA SER A 477 1.88 -18.92 14.63
C SER A 477 1.42 -18.13 15.86
N LEU A 478 1.54 -16.79 15.83
CA LEU A 478 1.07 -15.86 16.86
C LEU A 478 -0.37 -15.37 16.63
N GLY A 479 -1.05 -15.88 15.60
CA GLY A 479 -2.42 -15.47 15.24
C GLY A 479 -2.49 -14.17 14.43
N GLY A 480 -1.39 -13.77 13.81
CA GLY A 480 -1.34 -12.61 12.93
C GLY A 480 -2.09 -12.80 11.60
N VAL A 481 -2.62 -11.71 11.07
CA VAL A 481 -3.31 -11.65 9.79
C VAL A 481 -2.60 -10.64 8.88
N ASN A 482 -2.62 -10.88 7.56
CA ASN A 482 -2.01 -10.01 6.58
C ASN A 482 -3.08 -9.33 5.72
N TRP A 483 -2.89 -8.07 5.36
CA TRP A 483 -3.81 -7.35 4.45
C TRP A 483 -3.46 -7.53 2.98
N GLN A 484 -2.19 -7.31 2.64
CA GLN A 484 -1.70 -7.27 1.26
C GLN A 484 -1.37 -8.68 0.75
N VAL A 485 -2.35 -9.56 0.81
CA VAL A 485 -2.13 -11.02 0.63
C VAL A 485 -1.49 -11.37 -0.70
N ALA A 486 -2.16 -11.05 -1.79
CA ALA A 486 -1.74 -11.33 -3.18
C ALA A 486 -1.23 -12.79 -3.38
N ARG A 487 0.04 -12.98 -3.78
CA ARG A 487 0.67 -14.30 -3.95
C ARG A 487 1.83 -14.55 -2.99
N ASP A 488 2.12 -13.61 -2.11
CA ASP A 488 3.31 -13.66 -1.25
C ASP A 488 2.96 -14.11 0.18
N TYR A 489 1.79 -13.71 0.69
CA TYR A 489 1.34 -14.11 1.99
C TYR A 489 0.44 -15.36 1.91
N PRO A 490 0.58 -16.32 2.83
CA PRO A 490 -0.28 -17.49 2.88
C PRO A 490 -1.70 -17.07 3.29
N PHE A 491 -2.67 -17.35 2.42
CA PHE A 491 -4.08 -17.07 2.66
C PHE A 491 -4.92 -18.34 2.58
N ARG A 492 -4.84 -19.08 1.47
CA ARG A 492 -5.57 -20.33 1.28
C ARG A 492 -5.33 -21.33 2.41
N SER A 493 -4.06 -21.51 2.82
CA SER A 493 -3.64 -22.52 3.80
C SER A 493 -4.08 -22.22 5.24
N VAL A 494 -4.50 -20.98 5.53
CA VAL A 494 -4.94 -20.54 6.87
C VAL A 494 -6.47 -20.46 6.99
N LEU A 495 -7.22 -20.66 5.89
CA LEU A 495 -8.66 -20.65 5.90
C LEU A 495 -9.25 -21.99 6.39
N SER A 496 -10.41 -21.94 7.04
CA SER A 496 -11.20 -23.14 7.32
C SER A 496 -11.69 -23.78 6.00
N PRO A 497 -11.90 -25.10 5.95
CA PRO A 497 -12.37 -25.76 4.73
C PRO A 497 -13.69 -25.18 4.19
N ALA A 498 -14.62 -24.82 5.05
CA ALA A 498 -15.91 -24.25 4.64
C ALA A 498 -15.76 -22.84 4.06
N THR A 499 -14.91 -21.99 4.67
CA THR A 499 -14.60 -20.65 4.16
C THR A 499 -13.89 -20.72 2.81
N LEU A 500 -12.95 -21.64 2.67
CA LEU A 500 -12.25 -21.86 1.41
C LEU A 500 -13.20 -22.32 0.31
N ALA A 501 -14.10 -23.28 0.60
CA ALA A 501 -15.07 -23.79 -0.36
C ALA A 501 -16.00 -22.68 -0.89
N LEU A 502 -16.45 -21.76 -0.01
CA LEU A 502 -17.25 -20.62 -0.43
C LEU A 502 -16.45 -19.68 -1.35
N LEU A 503 -15.21 -19.37 -1.00
CA LEU A 503 -14.35 -18.50 -1.83
C LEU A 503 -14.05 -19.14 -3.20
N GLU A 504 -13.80 -20.45 -3.23
CA GLU A 504 -13.58 -21.20 -4.49
C GLU A 504 -14.86 -21.24 -5.34
N ALA A 505 -16.03 -21.37 -4.74
CA ALA A 505 -17.29 -21.31 -5.47
C ALA A 505 -17.52 -19.93 -6.12
N LEU A 506 -17.25 -18.85 -5.39
CA LEU A 506 -17.29 -17.48 -5.94
C LEU A 506 -16.26 -17.29 -7.07
N LYS A 507 -15.03 -17.73 -6.88
CA LYS A 507 -13.99 -17.68 -7.92
C LYS A 507 -14.40 -18.44 -9.17
N ASN A 508 -14.90 -19.66 -9.02
CA ASN A 508 -15.34 -20.50 -10.13
C ASN A 508 -16.55 -19.91 -10.88
N HIS A 509 -17.41 -19.18 -10.19
CA HIS A 509 -18.55 -18.50 -10.81
C HIS A 509 -18.10 -17.29 -11.64
N LEU A 510 -17.24 -16.44 -11.08
CA LEU A 510 -16.77 -15.20 -11.72
C LEU A 510 -15.67 -15.43 -12.77
N ASP A 511 -14.93 -16.53 -12.65
CA ASP A 511 -13.78 -16.86 -13.49
C ASP A 511 -13.62 -18.38 -13.63
N PRO A 512 -14.51 -19.05 -14.38
CA PRO A 512 -14.54 -20.51 -14.48
C PRO A 512 -13.27 -21.12 -15.10
N ARG A 513 -12.48 -20.32 -15.84
CA ARG A 513 -11.22 -20.76 -16.44
C ARG A 513 -9.98 -20.41 -15.60
N GLY A 514 -10.13 -19.70 -14.50
CA GLY A 514 -9.04 -19.29 -13.63
C GLY A 514 -8.02 -18.36 -14.30
N LEU A 515 -8.49 -17.42 -15.13
CA LEU A 515 -7.65 -16.51 -15.91
C LEU A 515 -7.48 -15.12 -15.26
N MET A 516 -8.35 -14.77 -14.28
CA MET A 516 -8.22 -13.50 -13.55
C MET A 516 -7.20 -13.65 -12.42
N ASN A 517 -6.07 -13.00 -12.59
CA ASN A 517 -4.92 -12.96 -11.70
C ASN A 517 -4.59 -14.31 -11.05
N PRO A 518 -4.26 -15.34 -11.87
CA PRO A 518 -4.08 -16.71 -11.39
C PRO A 518 -3.04 -16.79 -10.27
N GLY A 519 -3.26 -17.69 -9.33
CA GLY A 519 -2.41 -17.88 -8.14
C GLY A 519 -2.58 -16.82 -7.04
N SER A 520 -3.27 -15.72 -7.30
CA SER A 520 -3.61 -14.74 -6.26
C SER A 520 -4.49 -15.37 -5.18
N LEU A 521 -4.28 -15.01 -3.91
CA LEU A 521 -4.94 -15.60 -2.75
C LEU A 521 -4.71 -17.12 -2.60
N GLY A 522 -3.74 -17.69 -3.33
CA GLY A 522 -3.52 -19.13 -3.41
C GLY A 522 -4.64 -19.88 -4.14
N LEU A 523 -5.52 -19.17 -4.86
CA LEU A 523 -6.59 -19.79 -5.65
C LEU A 523 -6.02 -20.29 -6.97
N ALA A 524 -6.14 -21.60 -7.19
CA ALA A 524 -5.70 -22.25 -8.42
C ALA A 524 -6.72 -22.03 -9.55
N SER A 525 -6.23 -22.05 -10.81
CA SER A 525 -7.09 -22.30 -11.97
C SER A 525 -7.65 -23.72 -11.88
N SER A 526 -8.93 -23.91 -12.23
CA SER A 526 -9.53 -25.24 -12.34
C SER A 526 -8.69 -26.09 -13.31
N GLY A 527 -7.94 -27.07 -12.78
CA GLY A 527 -7.12 -28.00 -13.57
C GLY A 527 -5.62 -27.98 -13.29
N ALA A 528 -5.08 -27.06 -12.51
CA ALA A 528 -3.68 -27.09 -12.07
C ALA A 528 -3.56 -27.67 -10.66
N ALA A 529 -2.70 -28.67 -10.49
CA ALA A 529 -2.37 -29.17 -9.15
C ALA A 529 -1.75 -28.02 -8.32
N PRO A 530 -2.05 -27.91 -7.01
CA PRO A 530 -1.51 -26.85 -6.17
C PRO A 530 0.02 -26.93 -6.13
N THR A 531 0.69 -25.92 -6.61
CA THR A 531 2.12 -25.72 -6.36
C THR A 531 2.29 -25.34 -4.89
N ARG A 532 3.04 -26.15 -4.14
CA ARG A 532 3.41 -25.94 -2.74
C ARG A 532 4.35 -24.73 -2.59
#